data_9bb5bfb70447146e616d0b50d9b66627
#
_entry.id   9bb5bfb70447146e616d0b50d9b66627
#
_cell.length_a   1.000
_cell.length_b   1.000
_cell.length_c   1.000
_cell.angle_alpha   90.00
_cell.angle_beta   90.00
_cell.angle_gamma   90.00
#
_symmetry.space_group_name_H-M   'P 1'
#
loop_
_entity.id
_entity.type
_entity.pdbx_description
1 polymer ?
#
loop_
_entity_poly.entity_id
_entity_poly.type
_entity_poly.pdbx_seq_one_letter_code
_entity_poly.pdbx_strand_id
1 'polypeptide(L)'
;MNIVEMESPFVIQAKTIGHRQRRNVIYSVENSYHSICIDKRGILLEQIYACERVLRYTIDRIDQIILEKEIADLKLMLDLIE
;
A
#
# COMPACT_ATOMS: atom_id res chain seq x y z
N MET A 1 -14.90 22.49 -4.06
CA MET A 1 -14.34 21.90 -3.91
C MET A 1 -13.79 21.39 -3.83
N ASN A 2 -13.49 21.32 -3.96
CA ASN A 2 -12.71 20.73 -3.96
C ASN A 2 -12.52 19.68 -3.80
N ILE A 3 -12.65 19.18 -3.85
CA ILE A 3 -12.45 18.13 -3.82
C ILE A 3 -11.60 17.36 -4.35
N VAL A 4 -11.41 17.65 -5.16
CA VAL A 4 -10.40 17.07 -5.76
C VAL A 4 -9.33 16.64 -4.94
N GLU A 5 -9.11 17.35 -4.00
CA GLU A 5 -8.04 17.06 -3.15
C GLU A 5 -8.18 15.78 -2.53
N MET A 6 -9.29 15.23 -2.55
CA MET A 6 -9.41 14.06 -1.94
C MET A 6 -9.12 12.93 -2.76
N GLU A 7 -8.95 13.05 -4.00
CA GLU A 7 -8.77 11.93 -4.82
C GLU A 7 -7.35 11.70 -5.10
N SER A 8 -6.89 10.51 -4.85
CA SER A 8 -5.55 10.13 -5.26
C SER A 8 -5.54 10.03 -6.76
N PRO A 9 -4.48 10.48 -7.40
CA PRO A 9 -4.36 10.34 -8.84
C PRO A 9 -4.17 8.90 -9.26
N PHE A 10 -3.99 8.02 -8.32
CA PHE A 10 -3.77 6.60 -8.61
C PHE A 10 -4.27 5.79 -7.43
N VAL A 11 -4.54 4.52 -7.68
CA VAL A 11 -4.99 3.62 -6.65
C VAL A 11 -4.02 2.45 -6.61
N ILE A 12 -3.54 2.13 -5.42
CA ILE A 12 -2.68 0.98 -5.22
C ILE A 12 -3.48 -0.06 -4.48
N GLN A 13 -3.41 -1.29 -4.97
CA GLN A 13 -4.03 -2.42 -4.31
C GLN A 13 -2.93 -3.36 -3.85
N ALA A 14 -3.07 -3.90 -2.66
CA ALA A 14 -2.12 -4.82 -2.09
C ALA A 14 -2.72 -6.21 -2.05
N LYS A 15 -1.87 -7.21 -2.16
CA LYS A 15 -2.32 -8.59 -2.16
C LYS A 15 -1.19 -9.46 -1.67
N THR A 16 -1.50 -10.45 -0.87
CA THR A 16 -0.49 -11.39 -0.42
C THR A 16 -0.48 -12.57 -1.36
N ILE A 17 0.69 -13.02 -1.75
CA ILE A 17 0.84 -14.18 -2.61
C ILE A 17 1.97 -15.05 -2.09
N GLY A 18 1.98 -16.28 -2.50
CA GLY A 18 3.06 -17.19 -2.17
C GLY A 18 2.59 -18.32 -1.28
N HIS A 19 3.53 -19.18 -0.93
CA HIS A 19 3.24 -20.33 -0.11
C HIS A 19 3.79 -20.16 1.28
N ARG A 20 2.94 -20.35 2.25
CA ARG A 20 3.35 -20.43 3.65
C ARG A 20 4.38 -19.37 4.02
N GLN A 21 5.58 -19.81 4.35
CA GLN A 21 6.58 -18.90 4.86
C GLN A 21 7.18 -18.00 3.81
N ARG A 22 6.84 -18.22 2.55
CA ARG A 22 7.37 -17.40 1.48
C ARG A 22 6.31 -16.50 0.88
N ARG A 23 5.37 -16.09 1.69
CA ARG A 23 4.36 -15.17 1.22
C ARG A 23 4.89 -13.77 1.24
N ASN A 24 4.51 -13.02 0.23
CA ASN A 24 4.93 -11.64 0.09
C ASN A 24 3.74 -10.78 -0.25
N VAL A 25 3.92 -9.49 -0.08
CA VAL A 25 2.91 -8.54 -0.49
C VAL A 25 3.31 -8.00 -1.85
N ILE A 26 2.40 -8.04 -2.80
CA ILE A 26 2.62 -7.42 -4.09
C ILE A 26 1.59 -6.33 -4.28
N TYR A 27 1.90 -5.40 -5.16
CA TYR A 27 1.05 -4.26 -5.39
C TYR A 27 0.69 -4.15 -6.85
N SER A 28 -0.51 -3.69 -7.12
CA SER A 28 -0.88 -3.31 -8.46
C SER A 28 -1.37 -1.88 -8.42
N VAL A 29 -1.05 -1.14 -9.44
CA VAL A 29 -1.37 0.28 -9.49
C VAL A 29 -2.34 0.51 -10.64
N GLU A 30 -3.44 1.16 -10.30
CA GLU A 30 -4.38 1.57 -11.30
C GLU A 30 -4.32 3.06 -11.38
N ASN A 31 -4.01 3.54 -12.56
CA ASN A 31 -3.85 4.96 -12.74
C ASN A 31 -4.96 5.45 -13.66
N SER A 32 -5.80 6.29 -13.14
CA SER A 32 -6.91 6.80 -13.91
C SER A 32 -6.50 7.96 -14.79
N TYR A 33 -5.35 8.53 -14.54
CA TYR A 33 -4.92 9.70 -15.28
C TYR A 33 -3.54 9.46 -15.85
N HIS A 34 -3.24 10.15 -16.93
CA HIS A 34 -1.92 10.09 -17.45
C HIS A 34 -1.08 11.18 -16.84
N SER A 35 0.14 11.08 -17.00
CA SER A 35 1.11 12.12 -16.68
C SER A 35 1.00 12.66 -15.29
N ILE A 36 0.84 11.81 -14.35
CA ILE A 36 0.80 12.22 -12.97
C ILE A 36 2.19 12.13 -12.40
N CYS A 37 2.60 13.20 -11.76
CA CYS A 37 3.87 13.17 -11.03
C CYS A 37 3.60 12.72 -9.63
N ILE A 38 4.08 11.54 -9.29
CA ILE A 38 3.88 10.97 -7.98
C ILE A 38 5.24 10.84 -7.33
N ASP A 39 5.40 11.46 -6.17
CA ASP A 39 6.68 11.37 -5.49
C ASP A 39 6.71 10.11 -4.62
N LYS A 40 7.88 9.84 -4.09
CA LYS A 40 8.07 8.65 -3.28
C LYS A 40 7.20 8.63 -2.05
N ARG A 41 7.02 9.79 -1.45
CA ARG A 41 6.21 9.86 -0.25
C ARG A 41 4.77 9.47 -0.54
N GLY A 42 4.24 9.96 -1.64
CA GLY A 42 2.88 9.62 -2.04
C GLY A 42 2.70 8.14 -2.32
N ILE A 43 3.70 7.54 -2.97
CA ILE A 43 3.64 6.12 -3.26
C ILE A 43 3.67 5.31 -1.97
N LEU A 44 4.54 5.66 -1.04
CA LEU A 44 4.64 4.93 0.22
C LEU A 44 3.35 5.05 1.02
N LEU A 45 2.76 6.23 1.05
CA LEU A 45 1.51 6.42 1.77
C LEU A 45 0.39 5.57 1.17
N GLU A 46 0.31 5.52 -0.16
CA GLU A 46 -0.73 4.73 -0.80
C GLU A 46 -0.51 3.23 -0.58
N GLN A 47 0.74 2.81 -0.52
CA GLN A 47 1.02 1.41 -0.22
C GLN A 47 0.62 1.06 1.21
N ILE A 48 0.88 1.96 2.15
CA ILE A 48 0.47 1.76 3.54
C ILE A 48 -1.05 1.65 3.62
N TYR A 49 -1.75 2.55 2.95
CA TYR A 49 -3.22 2.52 2.97
C TYR A 49 -3.75 1.24 2.33
N ALA A 50 -3.10 0.79 1.25
CA ALA A 50 -3.51 -0.45 0.59
C ALA A 50 -3.36 -1.64 1.52
N CYS A 51 -2.24 -1.72 2.22
CA CYS A 51 -2.01 -2.80 3.17
C CYS A 51 -3.01 -2.75 4.32
N GLU A 52 -3.32 -1.56 4.79
CA GLU A 52 -4.29 -1.42 5.89
C GLU A 52 -5.68 -1.84 5.44
N ARG A 53 -6.04 -1.54 4.20
CA ARG A 53 -7.35 -1.97 3.68
C ARG A 53 -7.45 -3.48 3.64
N VAL A 54 -6.41 -4.13 3.15
CA VAL A 54 -6.42 -5.59 3.05
C VAL A 54 -6.41 -6.20 4.44
N LEU A 55 -5.60 -5.65 5.34
CA LEU A 55 -5.49 -6.18 6.69
C LEU A 55 -6.84 -6.18 7.40
N ARG A 56 -7.65 -5.18 7.12
CA ARG A 56 -8.95 -5.04 7.77
C ARG A 56 -9.86 -6.24 7.50
N TYR A 57 -9.69 -6.89 6.35
CA TYR A 57 -10.54 -8.01 5.97
C TYR A 57 -9.80 -9.34 5.97
N THR A 58 -8.54 -9.35 6.38
CA THR A 58 -7.75 -10.57 6.35
C THR A 58 -8.02 -11.40 7.58
N ILE A 59 -8.32 -12.66 7.38
CA ILE A 59 -8.61 -13.56 8.46
C ILE A 59 -7.42 -14.44 8.79
N ASP A 60 -6.62 -14.75 7.79
CA ASP A 60 -5.48 -15.63 7.94
C ASP A 60 -4.41 -14.97 8.79
N ARG A 61 -4.01 -15.65 9.85
CA ARG A 61 -3.04 -15.09 10.78
C ARG A 61 -1.68 -14.84 10.13
N ILE A 62 -1.27 -15.71 9.24
CA ILE A 62 0.01 -15.55 8.56
C ILE A 62 -0.02 -14.29 7.70
N ASP A 63 -1.11 -14.09 6.98
CA ASP A 63 -1.25 -12.90 6.16
C ASP A 63 -1.30 -11.64 7.01
N GLN A 64 -1.93 -11.71 8.17
CA GLN A 64 -1.97 -10.56 9.07
C GLN A 64 -0.58 -10.16 9.50
N ILE A 65 0.25 -11.13 9.85
CA ILE A 65 1.60 -10.87 10.29
C ILE A 65 2.41 -10.26 9.16
N ILE A 66 2.27 -10.79 7.96
CA ILE A 66 2.99 -10.30 6.81
C ILE A 66 2.59 -8.87 6.48
N LEU A 67 1.30 -8.59 6.53
CA LEU A 67 0.83 -7.24 6.24
C LEU A 67 1.26 -6.24 7.31
N GLU A 68 1.23 -6.66 8.56
CA GLU A 68 1.68 -5.78 9.64
C GLU A 68 3.16 -5.46 9.52
N LYS A 69 3.96 -6.46 9.13
CA LYS A 69 5.37 -6.23 8.94
C LYS A 69 5.61 -5.30 7.76
N GLU A 70 4.87 -5.49 6.69
CA GLU A 70 5.00 -4.65 5.51
C GLU A 70 4.66 -3.20 5.84
N ILE A 71 3.60 -2.99 6.60
CA ILE A 71 3.20 -1.64 6.99
C ILE A 71 4.30 -1.00 7.83
N ALA A 72 4.88 -1.76 8.76
CA ALA A 72 5.95 -1.21 9.59
C ALA A 72 7.16 -0.83 8.75
N ASP A 73 7.51 -1.67 7.78
CA ASP A 73 8.65 -1.39 6.90
C ASP A 73 8.39 -0.15 6.05
N LEU A 74 7.17 -0.02 5.55
CA LEU A 74 6.82 1.14 4.73
C LEU A 74 6.85 2.44 5.55
N LYS A 75 6.40 2.37 6.78
CA LYS A 75 6.42 3.53 7.66
C LYS A 75 7.86 3.94 7.97
N LEU A 76 8.72 2.97 8.14
CA LEU A 76 10.12 3.25 8.38
C LEU A 76 10.73 3.93 7.16
N MET A 77 10.44 3.45 5.98
CA MET A 77 10.93 4.09 4.77
C MET A 77 10.42 5.50 4.64
N LEU A 78 9.17 5.72 5.00
CA LEU A 78 8.59 7.05 4.94
C LEU A 78 9.32 8.00 5.89
N ASP A 79 9.66 7.53 7.08
CA ASP A 79 10.42 8.35 8.01
C ASP A 79 11.77 8.72 7.46
N LEU A 80 12.39 7.82 6.73
CA LEU A 80 13.73 8.07 6.20
C LEU A 80 13.77 9.14 5.12
N ILE A 81 12.68 9.34 4.42
CA ILE A 81 12.67 10.33 3.36
C ILE A 81 12.08 11.66 3.81
N GLU A 82 11.64 11.73 5.02
CA GLU A 82 11.18 12.99 5.56
C GLU A 82 12.31 13.65 6.31
#